data_63402b617bff0ae568ed8dc972ac573e
#
_entry.id   63402b617bff0ae568ed8dc972ac573e
#
_cell.length_a   1.000
_cell.length_b   1.000
_cell.length_c   1.000
_cell.angle_alpha   90.00
_cell.angle_beta   90.00
_cell.angle_gamma   90.00
#
_symmetry.space_group_name_H-M   'P 1'
#
loop_
_entity.id
_entity.type
_entity.pdbx_description
1 polymer ?
#
loop_
_entity_poly.entity_id
_entity_poly.type
_entity_poly.pdbx_seq_one_letter_code
_entity_poly.pdbx_strand_id
1 'polypeptide(L)'
;MRFHRLARAKLGHPPAAQDDTRGRRNRWSNVCYSAGMRWDQDHESSDVVDERGRSPQGAQLGGAGILGLLPLLLRFRFGWVIVVLVLGFGFLRNFMGGGATQRVADTAVTARGADVPAHFVAFVLDDTQATWTRIFADSGKTYRKAKLVLFSDSTQTACGAGDAATGPFYCPSDERVYIDLSFYQELANRFGAKGDFAEAYVVAHEIGHHVQKQLGITARVDHASRSQQQGAESSSVRLELQADCFAGIWARSTDQRKLLEAGDVDEALGAASAVGDDRLQRQATGKVNPETWTHGSAAERARWFKKGFDNGTIAACDTFAATSL
;
A
#
# COMPACT_ATOMS: atom_id res chain seq x y z
N MET A 1 -64.55 -5.63 -40.43
CA MET A 1 -64.54 -5.09 -41.80
C MET A 1 -63.45 -4.06 -41.95
N ARG A 2 -62.71 -4.21 -43.05
CA ARG A 2 -61.72 -3.34 -43.67
C ARG A 2 -60.28 -3.34 -43.05
N PHE A 3 -59.42 -4.05 -43.74
CA PHE A 3 -57.97 -3.93 -43.93
C PHE A 3 -57.59 -2.56 -44.46
N HIS A 4 -56.44 -2.00 -44.04
CA HIS A 4 -55.58 -1.28 -44.95
C HIS A 4 -54.10 -1.47 -44.57
N ARG A 5 -53.44 -1.98 -45.47
CA ARG A 5 -52.07 -2.18 -45.94
C ARG A 5 -51.15 -0.96 -45.78
N LEU A 6 -49.92 -1.27 -45.36
CA LEU A 6 -48.64 -0.98 -46.04
C LEU A 6 -48.12 0.44 -46.09
N ALA A 7 -46.91 0.59 -45.57
CA ALA A 7 -45.81 1.06 -46.43
C ALA A 7 -44.45 0.66 -45.83
N ARG A 8 -43.67 -0.14 -46.55
CA ARG A 8 -42.24 -0.36 -46.33
C ARG A 8 -41.49 0.93 -46.67
N ALA A 9 -40.79 1.55 -45.71
CA ALA A 9 -39.78 2.56 -45.99
C ALA A 9 -38.40 1.84 -46.12
N LYS A 10 -37.75 2.06 -47.25
CA LYS A 10 -36.40 1.60 -47.55
C LYS A 10 -35.40 2.33 -46.66
N LEU A 11 -34.60 1.59 -45.92
CA LEU A 11 -33.42 2.10 -45.23
C LEU A 11 -32.34 2.45 -46.27
N GLY A 12 -32.12 3.74 -46.46
CA GLY A 12 -30.97 4.25 -47.22
C GLY A 12 -29.69 4.14 -46.37
N HIS A 13 -28.63 3.65 -47.02
CA HIS A 13 -27.28 3.62 -46.45
C HIS A 13 -26.76 5.07 -46.25
N PRO A 14 -26.11 5.38 -45.11
CA PRO A 14 -25.41 6.65 -45.01
C PRO A 14 -24.09 6.56 -45.85
N PRO A 15 -23.67 7.72 -46.41
CA PRO A 15 -22.44 7.76 -47.23
C PRO A 15 -21.21 7.58 -46.39
N ALA A 16 -20.18 6.95 -46.99
CA ALA A 16 -18.85 6.73 -46.44
C ALA A 16 -18.21 8.06 -46.00
N ALA A 17 -17.79 8.13 -44.76
CA ALA A 17 -17.01 9.24 -44.22
C ALA A 17 -15.63 9.28 -44.90
N GLN A 18 -15.29 10.40 -45.50
CA GLN A 18 -14.01 10.71 -46.06
C GLN A 18 -12.95 10.86 -44.94
N ASP A 19 -11.85 10.16 -45.10
CA ASP A 19 -10.64 10.19 -44.28
C ASP A 19 -9.97 11.57 -44.41
N ASP A 20 -10.05 12.39 -43.35
CA ASP A 20 -9.30 13.64 -43.22
C ASP A 20 -8.06 13.40 -42.33
N THR A 21 -7.01 12.91 -42.98
CA THR A 21 -5.68 12.75 -42.38
C THR A 21 -4.95 14.09 -42.34
N ARG A 22 -5.26 14.98 -41.40
CA ARG A 22 -4.34 16.09 -40.99
C ARG A 22 -4.49 16.48 -39.51
N GLY A 23 -3.60 15.94 -38.72
CA GLY A 23 -2.90 16.76 -37.71
C GLY A 23 -3.64 17.22 -36.47
N ARG A 24 -4.21 16.31 -35.67
CA ARG A 24 -4.26 16.51 -34.22
C ARG A 24 -3.87 15.19 -33.53
N ARG A 25 -2.64 15.09 -33.05
CA ARG A 25 -2.27 14.04 -32.11
C ARG A 25 -3.12 14.22 -30.88
N ASN A 26 -4.17 13.39 -30.77
CA ASN A 26 -4.99 13.30 -29.58
C ASN A 26 -4.10 12.76 -28.42
N ARG A 27 -3.92 13.60 -27.41
CA ARG A 27 -3.17 13.32 -26.18
C ARG A 27 -3.84 12.22 -25.31
N TRP A 28 -4.77 11.45 -25.85
CA TRP A 28 -5.57 10.44 -25.13
C TRP A 28 -5.43 9.01 -25.70
N SER A 29 -4.42 8.74 -26.54
CA SER A 29 -4.28 7.44 -27.23
C SER A 29 -3.52 6.35 -26.44
N ASN A 30 -3.14 6.56 -25.18
CA ASN A 30 -2.48 5.56 -24.35
C ASN A 30 -3.31 5.12 -23.14
N VAL A 31 -4.64 5.23 -23.18
CA VAL A 31 -5.49 4.59 -22.20
C VAL A 31 -5.63 3.13 -22.61
N CYS A 32 -4.74 2.27 -22.12
CA CYS A 32 -4.98 0.84 -22.13
C CYS A 32 -6.21 0.56 -21.28
N TYR A 33 -7.26 0.00 -21.87
CA TYR A 33 -8.38 -0.58 -21.13
C TYR A 33 -7.86 -1.86 -20.43
N SER A 34 -7.27 -1.71 -19.25
CA SER A 34 -7.22 -2.81 -18.31
C SER A 34 -8.60 -2.88 -17.63
N ALA A 35 -9.08 -4.07 -17.32
CA ALA A 35 -10.25 -4.24 -16.47
C ALA A 35 -9.87 -3.80 -15.05
N GLY A 36 -10.11 -2.54 -14.70
CA GLY A 36 -9.74 -1.93 -13.44
C GLY A 36 -9.76 -0.41 -13.48
N MET A 37 -9.37 0.23 -12.39
CA MET A 37 -9.34 1.67 -12.19
C MET A 37 -8.66 2.43 -13.33
N ARG A 38 -9.21 3.57 -13.74
CA ARG A 38 -8.61 4.45 -14.78
C ARG A 38 -7.55 5.35 -14.18
N TRP A 39 -6.32 5.25 -14.67
CA TRP A 39 -5.20 6.06 -14.23
C TRP A 39 -4.18 6.29 -15.34
N ASP A 40 -3.28 7.24 -15.15
CA ASP A 40 -2.20 7.55 -16.07
C ASP A 40 -1.00 6.64 -15.78
N GLN A 41 -0.68 5.74 -16.70
CA GLN A 41 0.40 4.75 -16.53
C GLN A 41 1.81 5.34 -16.49
N ASP A 42 1.98 6.57 -16.95
CA ASP A 42 3.24 7.31 -16.90
C ASP A 42 3.28 8.31 -15.71
N HIS A 43 2.35 8.17 -14.73
CA HIS A 43 2.27 9.08 -13.60
C HIS A 43 3.50 8.98 -12.70
N GLU A 44 4.15 10.11 -12.45
CA GLU A 44 5.23 10.24 -11.49
C GLU A 44 4.81 11.20 -10.37
N SER A 45 5.24 10.92 -9.13
CA SER A 45 4.97 11.76 -7.98
C SER A 45 6.26 12.21 -7.31
N SER A 46 6.37 13.50 -7.01
CA SER A 46 7.46 14.04 -6.18
C SER A 46 7.34 13.65 -4.70
N ASP A 47 6.20 13.05 -4.31
CA ASP A 47 5.93 12.60 -2.95
C ASP A 47 6.30 11.12 -2.76
N VAL A 48 6.75 10.42 -3.82
CA VAL A 48 7.32 9.07 -3.75
C VAL A 48 8.85 9.14 -3.65
N VAL A 49 9.40 8.37 -2.72
CA VAL A 49 10.84 8.16 -2.52
C VAL A 49 11.15 6.70 -2.80
N ASP A 50 11.90 6.43 -3.85
CA ASP A 50 12.29 5.06 -4.21
C ASP A 50 13.61 4.69 -3.53
N GLU A 51 13.54 3.78 -2.56
CA GLU A 51 14.68 3.22 -1.84
C GLU A 51 14.93 1.74 -2.19
N ARG A 52 14.21 1.19 -3.17
CA ARG A 52 14.42 -0.18 -3.63
C ARG A 52 15.85 -0.37 -4.13
N GLY A 53 16.45 -1.52 -3.80
CA GLY A 53 17.85 -1.81 -4.16
C GLY A 53 18.90 -1.07 -3.32
N ARG A 54 18.47 -0.19 -2.39
CA ARG A 54 19.37 0.26 -1.34
C ARG A 54 19.44 -0.84 -0.30
N SER A 55 20.59 -1.50 -0.20
CA SER A 55 20.85 -2.34 0.98
C SER A 55 20.66 -1.45 2.20
N PRO A 56 19.91 -1.89 3.24
CA PRO A 56 19.96 -1.21 4.52
C PRO A 56 21.45 -1.02 4.82
N GLN A 57 21.87 0.21 5.07
CA GLN A 57 23.22 0.42 5.61
C GLN A 57 23.20 -0.28 6.96
N GLY A 58 23.34 -1.60 6.88
CA GLY A 58 23.61 -2.43 8.04
C GLY A 58 24.81 -1.78 8.68
N ALA A 59 24.75 -1.61 9.98
CA ALA A 59 25.90 -1.26 10.76
C ALA A 59 27.08 -1.99 10.11
N GLN A 60 27.94 -1.24 9.41
CA GLN A 60 29.27 -1.73 9.15
C GLN A 60 29.80 -2.06 10.53
N LEU A 61 29.72 -3.35 10.90
CA LEU A 61 30.63 -3.92 11.85
C LEU A 61 31.99 -3.71 11.17
N GLY A 62 32.47 -2.47 11.28
CA GLY A 62 33.82 -2.13 10.90
C GLY A 62 34.70 -3.17 11.55
N GLY A 63 35.74 -3.61 10.86
CA GLY A 63 36.63 -4.67 11.34
C GLY A 63 37.12 -4.55 12.81
N ALA A 64 36.86 -3.40 13.46
CA ALA A 64 37.03 -3.16 14.90
C ALA A 64 36.00 -3.92 15.78
N GLY A 65 34.77 -4.22 15.28
CA GLY A 65 33.76 -4.91 16.10
C GLY A 65 34.05 -6.39 16.30
N ILE A 66 34.66 -7.07 15.31
CA ILE A 66 35.06 -8.48 15.44
C ILE A 66 36.31 -8.58 16.29
N LEU A 67 37.25 -7.66 16.16
CA LEU A 67 38.45 -7.59 16.97
C LEU A 67 38.13 -7.27 18.45
N GLY A 68 37.08 -6.52 18.73
CA GLY A 68 36.61 -6.22 20.10
C GLY A 68 36.03 -7.42 20.84
N LEU A 69 35.53 -8.44 20.12
CA LEU A 69 35.00 -9.68 20.72
C LEU A 69 36.09 -10.77 20.90
N LEU A 70 37.27 -10.59 20.31
CA LEU A 70 38.35 -11.54 20.36
C LEU A 70 38.79 -11.89 21.80
N PRO A 71 38.96 -10.95 22.75
CA PRO A 71 39.31 -11.27 24.14
C PRO A 71 38.18 -12.05 24.85
N LEU A 72 36.93 -11.85 24.49
CA LEU A 72 35.80 -12.58 25.08
C LEU A 72 35.76 -14.03 24.58
N LEU A 73 35.97 -14.24 23.27
CA LEU A 73 36.01 -15.58 22.66
C LEU A 73 37.20 -16.42 23.16
N LEU A 74 38.37 -15.80 23.39
CA LEU A 74 39.55 -16.50 23.92
C LEU A 74 39.41 -16.93 25.38
N ARG A 75 38.41 -16.41 26.10
CA ARG A 75 38.13 -16.79 27.49
C ARG A 75 37.39 -18.12 27.62
N PHE A 76 36.84 -18.66 26.54
CA PHE A 76 36.19 -19.97 26.51
C PHE A 76 37.18 -21.06 26.08
N ARG A 77 37.15 -22.20 26.75
CA ARG A 77 38.08 -23.33 26.57
C ARG A 77 38.24 -23.83 25.12
N PHE A 78 37.27 -23.54 24.25
CA PHE A 78 37.27 -23.88 22.83
C PHE A 78 37.11 -22.67 21.90
N GLY A 79 37.17 -21.45 22.42
CA GLY A 79 36.96 -20.21 21.63
C GLY A 79 38.01 -20.04 20.52
N TRP A 80 39.22 -20.55 20.69
CA TRP A 80 40.28 -20.54 19.69
C TRP A 80 39.92 -21.36 18.44
N VAL A 81 39.13 -22.44 18.59
CA VAL A 81 38.67 -23.27 17.47
C VAL A 81 37.72 -22.45 16.56
N ILE A 82 36.84 -21.66 17.15
CA ILE A 82 35.93 -20.76 16.41
C ILE A 82 36.72 -19.71 15.64
N VAL A 83 37.76 -19.14 16.29
CA VAL A 83 38.64 -18.15 15.63
C VAL A 83 39.39 -18.77 14.44
N VAL A 84 39.91 -19.98 14.59
CA VAL A 84 40.62 -20.70 13.51
C VAL A 84 39.65 -21.06 12.38
N LEU A 85 38.40 -21.48 12.68
CA LEU A 85 37.42 -21.81 11.67
C LEU A 85 36.99 -20.56 10.88
N VAL A 86 36.74 -19.42 11.54
CA VAL A 86 36.39 -18.17 10.91
C VAL A 86 37.53 -17.63 10.03
N LEU A 87 38.74 -17.64 10.51
CA LEU A 87 39.94 -17.24 9.76
C LEU A 87 40.23 -18.19 8.61
N GLY A 88 40.12 -19.51 8.84
CA GLY A 88 40.32 -20.55 7.82
C GLY A 88 39.28 -20.47 6.71
N PHE A 89 38.01 -20.26 7.07
CA PHE A 89 36.92 -20.09 6.09
C PHE A 89 37.08 -18.79 5.30
N GLY A 90 37.46 -17.70 5.95
CA GLY A 90 37.73 -16.41 5.28
C GLY A 90 38.94 -16.54 4.31
N PHE A 91 40.00 -17.22 4.71
CA PHE A 91 41.15 -17.46 3.85
C PHE A 91 40.82 -18.38 2.67
N LEU A 92 40.08 -19.48 2.91
CA LEU A 92 39.67 -20.43 1.87
C LEU A 92 38.75 -19.75 0.83
N ARG A 93 37.84 -18.93 1.30
CA ARG A 93 36.94 -18.14 0.41
C ARG A 93 37.71 -17.13 -0.45
N ASN A 94 38.77 -16.53 0.10
CA ASN A 94 39.61 -15.59 -0.64
C ASN A 94 40.55 -16.28 -1.63
N PHE A 95 40.93 -17.54 -1.34
CA PHE A 95 41.86 -18.32 -2.17
C PHE A 95 41.14 -19.12 -3.28
N MET A 96 39.88 -19.56 -3.04
CA MET A 96 39.06 -20.27 -4.03
C MET A 96 38.18 -19.34 -4.87
N GLY A 97 38.04 -18.09 -4.48
CA GLY A 97 37.34 -17.05 -5.23
C GLY A 97 38.33 -16.30 -6.11
N GLY A 98 38.74 -16.93 -7.21
CA GLY A 98 39.47 -16.24 -8.27
C GLY A 98 38.65 -15.05 -8.80
N GLY A 99 39.29 -13.88 -8.76
CA GLY A 99 38.71 -12.58 -9.09
C GLY A 99 37.86 -12.51 -10.34
N ALA A 100 36.62 -12.29 -10.12
CA ALA A 100 35.81 -11.52 -11.03
C ALA A 100 35.34 -10.29 -10.24
N THR A 101 36.09 -9.23 -10.30
CA THR A 101 35.56 -7.90 -10.10
C THR A 101 34.59 -7.67 -11.25
N GLN A 102 33.38 -8.20 -11.09
CA GLN A 102 32.26 -7.74 -11.87
C GLN A 102 32.07 -6.29 -11.43
N ARG A 103 32.63 -5.39 -12.22
CA ARG A 103 32.13 -4.02 -12.28
C ARG A 103 30.64 -4.20 -12.57
N VAL A 104 29.83 -4.01 -11.54
CA VAL A 104 28.43 -3.71 -11.72
C VAL A 104 28.48 -2.37 -12.43
N ALA A 105 28.49 -2.44 -13.77
CA ALA A 105 28.23 -1.27 -14.58
C ALA A 105 26.88 -0.76 -14.10
N ASP A 106 26.83 0.51 -13.75
CA ASP A 106 25.63 1.31 -13.62
C ASP A 106 24.76 1.10 -14.86
N THR A 107 23.90 0.10 -14.83
CA THR A 107 22.75 -0.04 -15.70
C THR A 107 21.54 0.58 -15.00
N ALA A 108 21.74 1.74 -14.42
CA ALA A 108 20.69 2.57 -13.86
C ALA A 108 20.20 3.60 -14.90
N VAL A 109 20.08 3.20 -16.15
CA VAL A 109 19.33 4.02 -17.13
C VAL A 109 18.89 3.07 -18.24
N THR A 110 17.67 2.59 -18.18
CA THR A 110 16.75 2.40 -19.31
C THR A 110 15.63 1.43 -18.97
N ALA A 111 14.71 1.86 -18.13
CA ALA A 111 13.37 1.28 -18.11
C ALA A 111 12.37 2.34 -17.63
N ARG A 112 12.36 3.51 -18.25
CA ARG A 112 11.33 4.54 -17.99
C ARG A 112 9.92 4.16 -18.46
N GLY A 113 9.68 2.92 -18.82
CA GLY A 113 8.39 2.39 -19.22
C GLY A 113 8.01 1.07 -18.55
N ALA A 114 8.74 0.59 -17.51
CA ALA A 114 8.59 -0.77 -17.02
C ALA A 114 8.17 -0.89 -15.53
N ASP A 115 8.06 0.20 -14.77
CA ASP A 115 7.69 0.12 -13.35
C ASP A 115 6.23 0.52 -13.09
N VAL A 116 5.33 -0.13 -13.82
CA VAL A 116 3.88 0.10 -13.73
C VAL A 116 3.36 0.06 -12.29
N PRO A 117 3.78 -0.88 -11.43
CA PRO A 117 3.34 -0.86 -10.02
C PRO A 117 3.76 0.38 -9.24
N ALA A 118 4.97 0.91 -9.45
CA ALA A 118 5.42 2.13 -8.78
C ALA A 118 4.67 3.37 -9.28
N HIS A 119 4.41 3.46 -10.59
CA HIS A 119 3.60 4.53 -11.17
C HIS A 119 2.16 4.48 -10.68
N PHE A 120 1.60 3.27 -10.53
CA PHE A 120 0.27 3.08 -9.96
C PHE A 120 0.18 3.59 -8.52
N VAL A 121 1.11 3.18 -7.67
CA VAL A 121 1.17 3.64 -6.27
C VAL A 121 1.38 5.15 -6.19
N ALA A 122 2.19 5.73 -7.07
CA ALA A 122 2.38 7.18 -7.16
C ALA A 122 1.08 7.91 -7.52
N PHE A 123 0.34 7.39 -8.51
CA PHE A 123 -0.97 7.92 -8.88
C PHE A 123 -1.96 7.86 -7.71
N VAL A 124 -2.09 6.70 -7.06
CA VAL A 124 -3.04 6.52 -5.95
C VAL A 124 -2.68 7.43 -4.78
N LEU A 125 -1.39 7.59 -4.46
CA LEU A 125 -0.92 8.51 -3.43
C LEU A 125 -1.38 9.94 -3.72
N ASP A 126 -1.06 10.46 -4.91
CA ASP A 126 -1.38 11.84 -5.28
C ASP A 126 -2.89 12.08 -5.35
N ASP A 127 -3.64 11.12 -5.88
CA ASP A 127 -5.09 11.18 -5.97
C ASP A 127 -5.76 11.18 -4.58
N THR A 128 -5.27 10.33 -3.69
CA THR A 128 -5.73 10.28 -2.29
C THR A 128 -5.43 11.58 -1.57
N GLN A 129 -4.21 12.10 -1.72
CA GLN A 129 -3.79 13.36 -1.09
C GLN A 129 -4.54 14.58 -1.67
N ALA A 130 -4.85 14.59 -2.97
CA ALA A 130 -5.67 15.63 -3.57
C ALA A 130 -7.10 15.62 -3.01
N THR A 131 -7.67 14.45 -2.78
CA THR A 131 -8.99 14.30 -2.13
C THR A 131 -8.97 14.85 -0.71
N TRP A 132 -7.97 14.48 0.10
CA TRP A 132 -7.86 14.96 1.48
C TRP A 132 -7.53 16.45 1.56
N THR A 133 -6.71 16.98 0.63
CA THR A 133 -6.45 18.42 0.53
C THR A 133 -7.73 19.20 0.39
N ARG A 134 -8.65 18.77 -0.48
CA ARG A 134 -9.95 19.41 -0.66
C ARG A 134 -10.83 19.31 0.58
N ILE A 135 -10.95 18.11 1.19
CA ILE A 135 -11.78 17.89 2.37
C ILE A 135 -11.31 18.76 3.55
N PHE A 136 -9.99 18.89 3.75
CA PHE A 136 -9.43 19.75 4.78
C PHE A 136 -9.69 21.23 4.48
N ALA A 137 -9.51 21.66 3.24
CA ALA A 137 -9.79 23.04 2.82
C ALA A 137 -11.27 23.41 3.02
N ASP A 138 -12.21 22.53 2.68
CA ASP A 138 -13.64 22.71 2.90
C ASP A 138 -13.99 22.85 4.40
N SER A 139 -13.12 22.33 5.28
CA SER A 139 -13.23 22.45 6.74
C SER A 139 -12.40 23.60 7.32
N GLY A 140 -11.81 24.47 6.48
CA GLY A 140 -10.94 25.58 6.89
C GLY A 140 -9.60 25.13 7.46
N LYS A 141 -9.13 23.93 7.12
CA LYS A 141 -7.86 23.34 7.59
C LYS A 141 -6.90 23.14 6.41
N THR A 142 -5.62 23.04 6.74
CA THR A 142 -4.57 22.71 5.75
C THR A 142 -4.16 21.25 5.92
N TYR A 143 -4.20 20.49 4.82
CA TYR A 143 -3.66 19.14 4.75
C TYR A 143 -2.15 19.18 4.45
N ARG A 144 -1.36 18.49 5.28
CA ARG A 144 0.06 18.26 4.98
C ARG A 144 0.20 16.94 4.27
N LYS A 145 0.90 16.93 3.13
CA LYS A 145 1.11 15.71 2.37
C LYS A 145 2.08 14.75 3.08
N ALA A 146 1.77 13.47 3.05
CA ALA A 146 2.70 12.41 3.41
C ALA A 146 3.69 12.14 2.27
N LYS A 147 4.85 11.56 2.59
CA LYS A 147 5.72 10.91 1.60
C LYS A 147 5.43 9.41 1.60
N LEU A 148 5.61 8.75 0.44
CA LEU A 148 5.57 7.31 0.33
C LEU A 148 6.97 6.80 -0.03
N VAL A 149 7.45 5.82 0.71
CA VAL A 149 8.75 5.18 0.51
C VAL A 149 8.53 3.79 -0.05
N LEU A 150 9.05 3.55 -1.25
CA LEU A 150 9.16 2.21 -1.81
C LEU A 150 10.46 1.58 -1.33
N PHE A 151 10.37 0.40 -0.72
CA PHE A 151 11.53 -0.33 -0.23
C PHE A 151 11.49 -1.80 -0.67
N SER A 152 12.55 -2.55 -0.43
CA SER A 152 12.60 -4.00 -0.63
C SER A 152 13.09 -4.68 0.64
N ASP A 153 12.41 -5.76 1.03
CA ASP A 153 12.70 -6.60 2.19
C ASP A 153 12.60 -5.89 3.53
N SER A 154 13.46 -4.89 3.79
CA SER A 154 13.47 -4.17 5.06
C SER A 154 13.93 -2.72 4.89
N THR A 155 13.47 -1.85 5.80
CA THR A 155 13.82 -0.42 5.82
C THR A 155 13.94 0.09 7.25
N GLN A 156 14.63 1.23 7.44
CA GLN A 156 14.71 1.93 8.71
C GLN A 156 13.81 3.15 8.71
N THR A 157 13.00 3.29 9.74
CA THR A 157 12.05 4.40 9.88
C THR A 157 12.20 5.08 11.23
N ALA A 158 11.59 6.24 11.40
CA ALA A 158 11.54 6.89 12.71
C ALA A 158 10.68 6.13 13.74
N CYS A 159 9.90 5.15 13.30
CA CYS A 159 9.11 4.26 14.17
C CYS A 159 9.84 2.94 14.50
N GLY A 160 11.03 2.73 13.96
CA GLY A 160 11.83 1.49 14.08
C GLY A 160 12.09 0.82 12.75
N ALA A 161 12.57 -0.42 12.80
CA ALA A 161 12.78 -1.23 11.60
C ALA A 161 11.44 -1.68 11.02
N GLY A 162 11.25 -1.46 9.72
CA GLY A 162 10.15 -2.01 8.93
C GLY A 162 10.62 -3.25 8.16
N ASP A 163 9.74 -4.24 8.06
CA ASP A 163 9.98 -5.50 7.35
C ASP A 163 8.83 -5.75 6.37
N ALA A 164 9.13 -6.16 5.15
CA ALA A 164 8.13 -6.48 4.12
C ALA A 164 7.11 -7.52 4.59
N ALA A 165 7.53 -8.46 5.46
CA ALA A 165 6.63 -9.48 6.01
C ALA A 165 5.53 -8.91 6.94
N THR A 166 5.67 -7.67 7.42
CA THR A 166 4.63 -7.00 8.22
C THR A 166 3.59 -6.29 7.36
N GLY A 167 3.83 -6.20 6.05
CA GLY A 167 2.99 -5.46 5.09
C GLY A 167 3.29 -3.96 5.06
N PRO A 168 2.55 -3.21 4.24
CA PRO A 168 2.58 -1.75 4.21
C PRO A 168 2.21 -1.13 5.56
N PHE A 169 2.77 0.03 5.86
CA PHE A 169 2.46 0.74 7.11
C PHE A 169 2.71 2.24 7.01
N TYR A 170 2.00 2.99 7.83
CA TYR A 170 2.25 4.41 8.07
C TYR A 170 3.05 4.60 9.36
N CYS A 171 4.14 5.38 9.30
CA CYS A 171 4.89 5.77 10.48
C CYS A 171 4.49 7.20 10.91
N PRO A 172 3.84 7.37 12.08
CA PRO A 172 3.43 8.69 12.53
C PRO A 172 4.60 9.60 12.94
N SER A 173 5.77 9.06 13.26
CA SER A 173 6.92 9.86 13.70
C SER A 173 7.58 10.64 12.56
N ASP A 174 7.60 10.12 11.34
CA ASP A 174 8.17 10.78 10.17
C ASP A 174 7.13 11.17 9.10
N GLU A 175 5.86 10.84 9.32
CA GLU A 175 4.73 11.11 8.41
C GLU A 175 4.90 10.47 7.04
N ARG A 176 5.39 9.22 7.00
CA ARG A 176 5.64 8.47 5.78
C ARG A 176 4.85 7.17 5.73
N VAL A 177 4.40 6.83 4.54
CA VAL A 177 3.89 5.50 4.20
C VAL A 177 5.04 4.68 3.64
N TYR A 178 5.15 3.43 4.04
CA TYR A 178 6.18 2.50 3.60
C TYR A 178 5.55 1.29 2.93
N ILE A 179 5.99 0.96 1.72
CA ILE A 179 5.43 -0.14 0.93
C ILE A 179 6.56 -0.92 0.24
N ASP A 180 6.59 -2.24 0.44
CA ASP A 180 7.26 -3.17 -0.45
C ASP A 180 6.24 -3.66 -1.48
N LEU A 181 6.52 -3.45 -2.77
CA LEU A 181 5.60 -3.81 -3.86
C LEU A 181 5.36 -5.33 -3.97
N SER A 182 6.23 -6.17 -3.37
CA SER A 182 5.99 -7.62 -3.30
C SER A 182 4.75 -7.97 -2.49
N PHE A 183 4.32 -7.09 -1.57
CA PHE A 183 3.09 -7.27 -0.81
C PHE A 183 1.85 -7.41 -1.68
N TYR A 184 1.79 -6.75 -2.83
CA TYR A 184 0.64 -6.86 -3.74
C TYR A 184 0.50 -8.25 -4.34
N GLN A 185 1.64 -8.94 -4.61
CA GLN A 185 1.61 -10.33 -5.01
C GLN A 185 1.13 -11.24 -3.87
N GLU A 186 1.53 -10.94 -2.63
CA GLU A 186 1.06 -11.65 -1.45
C GLU A 186 -0.44 -11.42 -1.23
N LEU A 187 -0.91 -10.18 -1.36
CA LEU A 187 -2.32 -9.80 -1.27
C LEU A 187 -3.18 -10.60 -2.26
N ALA A 188 -2.72 -10.73 -3.50
CA ALA A 188 -3.41 -11.49 -4.52
C ALA A 188 -3.33 -13.01 -4.32
N ASN A 189 -2.15 -13.55 -4.02
CA ASN A 189 -1.89 -15.00 -4.02
C ASN A 189 -2.25 -15.68 -2.69
N ARG A 190 -1.96 -15.03 -1.58
CA ARG A 190 -2.18 -15.58 -0.24
C ARG A 190 -3.54 -15.19 0.33
N PHE A 191 -3.95 -13.95 0.12
CA PHE A 191 -5.18 -13.42 0.70
C PHE A 191 -6.35 -13.43 -0.28
N GLY A 192 -6.10 -13.70 -1.57
CA GLY A 192 -7.12 -13.81 -2.61
C GLY A 192 -7.75 -12.48 -3.02
N ALA A 193 -7.23 -11.35 -2.54
CA ALA A 193 -7.65 -10.03 -2.95
C ALA A 193 -6.85 -9.61 -4.19
N LYS A 194 -7.50 -9.67 -5.34
CA LYS A 194 -6.92 -9.38 -6.66
C LYS A 194 -7.51 -8.08 -7.18
N GLY A 195 -6.78 -7.44 -8.08
CA GLY A 195 -7.20 -6.23 -8.77
C GLY A 195 -6.41 -5.01 -8.32
N ASP A 196 -6.36 -4.02 -9.18
CA ASP A 196 -5.62 -2.79 -8.93
C ASP A 196 -6.30 -1.94 -7.84
N PHE A 197 -7.61 -2.00 -7.74
CA PHE A 197 -8.31 -1.26 -6.69
C PHE A 197 -8.15 -1.88 -5.29
N ALA A 198 -7.84 -3.19 -5.20
CA ALA A 198 -7.39 -3.82 -3.95
C ALA A 198 -6.04 -3.24 -3.47
N GLU A 199 -5.11 -3.01 -4.41
CA GLU A 199 -3.82 -2.37 -4.14
C GLU A 199 -4.00 -0.89 -3.76
N ALA A 200 -4.88 -0.18 -4.48
CA ALA A 200 -5.21 1.22 -4.22
C ALA A 200 -5.83 1.42 -2.83
N TYR A 201 -6.69 0.50 -2.39
CA TYR A 201 -7.26 0.52 -1.05
C TYR A 201 -6.18 0.52 0.04
N VAL A 202 -5.10 -0.27 -0.12
CA VAL A 202 -4.01 -0.32 0.86
C VAL A 202 -3.34 1.04 1.01
N VAL A 203 -2.98 1.70 -0.08
CA VAL A 203 -2.39 3.05 -0.04
C VAL A 203 -3.34 4.05 0.62
N ALA A 204 -4.63 4.00 0.27
CA ALA A 204 -5.64 4.89 0.83
C ALA A 204 -5.87 4.64 2.34
N HIS A 205 -5.75 3.40 2.81
CA HIS A 205 -5.81 3.03 4.22
C HIS A 205 -4.64 3.64 5.00
N GLU A 206 -3.41 3.51 4.49
CA GLU A 206 -2.23 4.09 5.13
C GLU A 206 -2.29 5.63 5.17
N ILE A 207 -2.81 6.26 4.12
CA ILE A 207 -3.10 7.70 4.14
C ILE A 207 -4.25 8.01 5.13
N GLY A 208 -5.17 7.09 5.38
CA GLY A 208 -6.17 7.20 6.44
C GLY A 208 -5.52 7.38 7.81
N HIS A 209 -4.46 6.65 8.14
CA HIS A 209 -3.68 6.83 9.37
C HIS A 209 -2.97 8.20 9.42
N HIS A 210 -2.48 8.69 8.28
CA HIS A 210 -1.92 10.03 8.21
C HIS A 210 -2.98 11.12 8.50
N VAL A 211 -4.19 10.96 7.98
CA VAL A 211 -5.32 11.83 8.27
C VAL A 211 -5.68 11.80 9.76
N GLN A 212 -5.73 10.61 10.38
CA GLN A 212 -5.97 10.46 11.82
C GLN A 212 -4.94 11.21 12.66
N LYS A 213 -3.65 11.14 12.29
CA LYS A 213 -2.61 11.91 12.95
C LYS A 213 -2.88 13.41 12.85
N GLN A 214 -3.20 13.92 11.66
CA GLN A 214 -3.47 15.35 11.46
C GLN A 214 -4.74 15.84 12.18
N LEU A 215 -5.73 14.97 12.36
CA LEU A 215 -6.94 15.25 13.15
C LEU A 215 -6.72 15.08 14.67
N GLY A 216 -5.53 14.63 15.11
CA GLY A 216 -5.19 14.41 16.52
C GLY A 216 -5.84 13.16 17.12
N ILE A 217 -6.35 12.26 16.29
CA ILE A 217 -7.03 11.01 16.73
C ILE A 217 -6.00 10.02 17.25
N THR A 218 -4.90 9.81 16.53
CA THR A 218 -3.81 8.89 16.92
C THR A 218 -3.29 9.20 18.33
N ALA A 219 -3.06 10.47 18.65
CA ALA A 219 -2.57 10.87 19.97
C ALA A 219 -3.50 10.46 21.13
N ARG A 220 -4.81 10.35 20.89
CA ARG A 220 -5.76 9.87 21.93
C ARG A 220 -5.59 8.38 22.19
N VAL A 221 -5.24 7.61 21.16
CA VAL A 221 -5.04 6.15 21.25
C VAL A 221 -3.70 5.83 21.89
N ASP A 222 -2.64 6.60 21.60
CA ASP A 222 -1.31 6.42 22.16
C ASP A 222 -1.28 6.56 23.69
N HIS A 223 -2.20 7.34 24.26
CA HIS A 223 -2.36 7.50 25.71
C HIS A 223 -3.20 6.39 26.35
N ALA A 224 -3.83 5.51 25.57
CA ALA A 224 -4.61 4.41 26.10
C ALA A 224 -3.69 3.33 26.72
N SER A 225 -4.16 2.67 27.78
CA SER A 225 -3.44 1.54 28.36
C SER A 225 -3.35 0.36 27.37
N ARG A 226 -2.34 -0.52 27.53
CA ARG A 226 -2.20 -1.70 26.69
C ARG A 226 -3.45 -2.59 26.66
N SER A 227 -4.16 -2.70 27.78
CA SER A 227 -5.42 -3.46 27.85
C SER A 227 -6.56 -2.82 27.06
N GLN A 228 -6.47 -1.53 26.74
CA GLN A 228 -7.44 -0.80 25.90
C GLN A 228 -7.05 -0.83 24.42
N GLN A 229 -5.83 -1.29 24.09
CA GLN A 229 -5.31 -1.36 22.73
C GLN A 229 -5.50 -2.75 22.07
N GLN A 230 -5.96 -3.76 22.80
CA GLN A 230 -6.23 -5.10 22.25
C GLN A 230 -7.64 -5.54 22.56
N GLY A 231 -8.22 -6.35 21.67
CA GLY A 231 -9.58 -6.86 21.76
C GLY A 231 -10.51 -6.26 20.70
N ALA A 232 -11.61 -6.95 20.44
CA ALA A 232 -12.54 -6.61 19.36
C ALA A 232 -13.11 -5.19 19.42
N GLU A 233 -13.23 -4.61 20.61
CA GLU A 233 -13.74 -3.25 20.82
C GLU A 233 -12.63 -2.25 21.21
N SER A 234 -11.36 -2.63 21.02
CA SER A 234 -10.20 -1.86 21.44
C SER A 234 -10.02 -0.56 20.66
N SER A 235 -9.24 0.35 21.23
CA SER A 235 -8.88 1.61 20.57
C SER A 235 -8.07 1.39 19.30
N SER A 236 -7.25 0.33 19.22
CA SER A 236 -6.55 -0.05 18.00
C SER A 236 -7.51 -0.48 16.91
N VAL A 237 -8.45 -1.38 17.20
CA VAL A 237 -9.47 -1.80 16.25
C VAL A 237 -10.29 -0.60 15.76
N ARG A 238 -10.70 0.31 16.66
CA ARG A 238 -11.42 1.54 16.26
C ARG A 238 -10.60 2.44 15.34
N LEU A 239 -9.28 2.54 15.57
CA LEU A 239 -8.38 3.30 14.72
C LEU A 239 -8.30 2.69 13.31
N GLU A 240 -8.11 1.38 13.22
CA GLU A 240 -8.05 0.65 11.95
C GLU A 240 -9.35 0.77 11.13
N LEU A 241 -10.50 0.53 11.77
CA LEU A 241 -11.80 0.64 11.11
C LEU A 241 -12.10 2.07 10.66
N GLN A 242 -11.57 3.07 11.36
CA GLN A 242 -11.67 4.45 10.90
C GLN A 242 -10.77 4.73 9.69
N ALA A 243 -9.58 4.13 9.61
CA ALA A 243 -8.72 4.22 8.43
C ALA A 243 -9.39 3.55 7.21
N ASP A 244 -10.05 2.39 7.41
CA ASP A 244 -10.88 1.77 6.37
C ASP A 244 -12.00 2.70 5.89
N CYS A 245 -12.69 3.37 6.81
CA CYS A 245 -13.74 4.32 6.47
C CYS A 245 -13.18 5.52 5.70
N PHE A 246 -12.01 6.02 6.05
CA PHE A 246 -11.34 7.11 5.32
C PHE A 246 -10.89 6.68 3.92
N ALA A 247 -10.43 5.44 3.74
CA ALA A 247 -10.20 4.86 2.43
C ALA A 247 -11.49 4.80 1.61
N GLY A 248 -12.62 4.48 2.24
CA GLY A 248 -13.96 4.52 1.63
C GLY A 248 -14.37 5.94 1.17
N ILE A 249 -14.05 6.99 1.93
CA ILE A 249 -14.29 8.40 1.53
C ILE A 249 -13.51 8.72 0.25
N TRP A 250 -12.24 8.33 0.19
CA TRP A 250 -11.43 8.51 -1.01
C TRP A 250 -12.03 7.74 -2.21
N ALA A 251 -12.38 6.47 -2.03
CA ALA A 251 -12.99 5.64 -3.07
C ALA A 251 -14.28 6.27 -3.62
N ARG A 252 -15.14 6.85 -2.76
CA ARG A 252 -16.31 7.63 -3.21
C ARG A 252 -15.92 8.81 -4.10
N SER A 253 -14.89 9.58 -3.70
CA SER A 253 -14.40 10.70 -4.51
C SER A 253 -13.91 10.25 -5.87
N THR A 254 -13.25 9.10 -5.92
CA THR A 254 -12.73 8.47 -7.13
C THR A 254 -13.86 8.01 -8.06
N ASP A 255 -14.90 7.38 -7.48
CA ASP A 255 -16.12 7.00 -8.20
C ASP A 255 -16.84 8.21 -8.80
N GLN A 256 -17.04 9.27 -8.03
CA GLN A 256 -17.68 10.51 -8.50
C GLN A 256 -16.94 11.16 -9.68
N ARG A 257 -15.64 10.97 -9.76
CA ARG A 257 -14.78 11.41 -10.88
C ARG A 257 -14.74 10.41 -12.04
N LYS A 258 -15.46 9.29 -11.92
CA LYS A 258 -15.56 8.23 -12.94
C LYS A 258 -14.20 7.58 -13.25
N LEU A 259 -13.38 7.42 -12.24
CA LEU A 259 -12.10 6.70 -12.34
C LEU A 259 -12.27 5.21 -12.00
N LEU A 260 -13.38 4.83 -11.34
CA LEU A 260 -13.67 3.43 -11.03
C LEU A 260 -14.40 2.74 -12.18
N GLU A 261 -14.13 1.47 -12.33
CA GLU A 261 -14.84 0.54 -13.20
C GLU A 261 -15.73 -0.41 -12.37
N ALA A 262 -16.58 -1.17 -13.06
CA ALA A 262 -17.45 -2.13 -12.39
C ALA A 262 -16.64 -3.25 -11.73
N GLY A 263 -16.79 -3.43 -10.42
CA GLY A 263 -16.05 -4.43 -9.63
C GLY A 263 -15.00 -3.85 -8.70
N ASP A 264 -14.47 -2.65 -8.98
CA ASP A 264 -13.38 -2.04 -8.19
C ASP A 264 -13.75 -1.92 -6.69
N VAL A 265 -14.97 -1.48 -6.39
CA VAL A 265 -15.42 -1.40 -4.99
C VAL A 265 -15.45 -2.77 -4.31
N ASP A 266 -15.81 -3.82 -5.05
CA ASP A 266 -15.80 -5.20 -4.54
C ASP A 266 -14.36 -5.69 -4.31
N GLU A 267 -13.40 -5.27 -5.12
CA GLU A 267 -11.97 -5.54 -4.91
C GLU A 267 -11.47 -4.91 -3.60
N ALA A 268 -11.80 -3.64 -3.35
CA ALA A 268 -11.45 -2.99 -2.08
C ALA A 268 -12.10 -3.66 -0.87
N LEU A 269 -13.40 -4.02 -0.97
CA LEU A 269 -14.09 -4.78 0.08
C LEU A 269 -13.45 -6.15 0.31
N GLY A 270 -13.01 -6.81 -0.77
CA GLY A 270 -12.24 -8.04 -0.74
C GLY A 270 -10.91 -7.88 0.00
N ALA A 271 -10.17 -6.82 -0.31
CA ALA A 271 -8.88 -6.50 0.34
C ALA A 271 -9.07 -6.20 1.83
N ALA A 272 -10.01 -5.31 2.18
CA ALA A 272 -10.34 -5.00 3.57
C ALA A 272 -10.69 -6.27 4.37
N SER A 273 -11.52 -7.13 3.79
CA SER A 273 -11.89 -8.41 4.40
C SER A 273 -10.72 -9.39 4.51
N ALA A 274 -9.78 -9.36 3.56
CA ALA A 274 -8.68 -10.31 3.47
C ALA A 274 -7.70 -10.20 4.65
N VAL A 275 -7.53 -9.00 5.16
CA VAL A 275 -6.60 -8.66 6.25
C VAL A 275 -7.28 -8.50 7.61
N GLY A 276 -8.52 -9.00 7.77
CA GLY A 276 -9.20 -9.06 9.06
C GLY A 276 -8.57 -10.08 10.00
N ASP A 277 -8.45 -9.73 11.28
CA ASP A 277 -7.82 -10.57 12.33
C ASP A 277 -8.44 -11.97 12.41
N ASP A 278 -9.75 -12.08 12.25
CA ASP A 278 -10.47 -13.37 12.28
C ASP A 278 -10.06 -14.29 11.13
N ARG A 279 -9.82 -13.75 9.93
CA ARG A 279 -9.31 -14.51 8.78
C ARG A 279 -7.85 -14.89 8.96
N LEU A 280 -7.00 -13.94 9.34
CA LEU A 280 -5.58 -14.18 9.55
C LEU A 280 -5.34 -15.22 10.63
N GLN A 281 -6.03 -15.13 11.77
CA GLN A 281 -5.93 -16.10 12.86
C GLN A 281 -6.44 -17.49 12.45
N ARG A 282 -7.55 -17.55 11.72
CA ARG A 282 -8.09 -18.83 11.22
C ARG A 282 -7.13 -19.51 10.25
N GLN A 283 -6.48 -18.75 9.37
CA GLN A 283 -5.47 -19.28 8.45
C GLN A 283 -4.21 -19.75 9.19
N ALA A 284 -3.74 -19.00 10.19
CA ALA A 284 -2.51 -19.30 10.89
C ALA A 284 -2.65 -20.45 11.92
N THR A 285 -3.77 -20.50 12.64
CA THR A 285 -3.93 -21.37 13.82
C THR A 285 -5.19 -22.26 13.80
N GLY A 286 -6.09 -22.05 12.84
CA GLY A 286 -7.41 -22.70 12.79
C GLY A 286 -8.41 -22.17 13.83
N LYS A 287 -8.02 -21.23 14.69
CA LYS A 287 -8.85 -20.69 15.79
C LYS A 287 -8.89 -19.16 15.72
N VAL A 288 -9.97 -18.57 16.22
CA VAL A 288 -10.17 -17.13 16.32
C VAL A 288 -10.22 -16.73 17.79
N ASN A 289 -9.45 -15.71 18.18
CA ASN A 289 -9.46 -15.15 19.53
C ASN A 289 -9.64 -13.63 19.45
N PRO A 290 -10.87 -13.12 19.63
CA PRO A 290 -11.16 -11.68 19.54
C PRO A 290 -10.43 -10.82 20.57
N GLU A 291 -10.01 -11.40 21.71
CA GLU A 291 -9.29 -10.67 22.77
C GLU A 291 -7.89 -10.19 22.35
N THR A 292 -7.35 -10.75 21.26
CA THR A 292 -6.04 -10.40 20.73
C THR A 292 -6.09 -9.57 19.44
N TRP A 293 -7.28 -9.15 19.03
CA TRP A 293 -7.41 -8.36 17.80
C TRP A 293 -6.82 -6.96 17.95
N THR A 294 -6.26 -6.49 16.88
CA THR A 294 -5.70 -5.14 16.74
C THR A 294 -6.22 -4.42 15.51
N HIS A 295 -6.74 -5.17 14.51
CA HIS A 295 -7.23 -4.62 13.24
C HIS A 295 -8.73 -4.79 13.02
N GLY A 296 -9.40 -5.62 13.81
CA GLY A 296 -10.82 -5.93 13.67
C GLY A 296 -11.13 -7.10 12.73
N SER A 297 -12.37 -7.52 12.70
CA SER A 297 -12.82 -8.62 11.84
C SER A 297 -12.94 -8.20 10.38
N ALA A 298 -12.88 -9.17 9.48
CA ALA A 298 -13.12 -8.98 8.05
C ALA A 298 -14.46 -8.27 7.76
N ALA A 299 -15.51 -8.61 8.51
CA ALA A 299 -16.83 -8.02 8.34
C ALA A 299 -16.88 -6.55 8.79
N GLU A 300 -16.21 -6.22 9.90
CA GLU A 300 -16.13 -4.84 10.40
C GLU A 300 -15.35 -3.95 9.44
N ARG A 301 -14.19 -4.41 8.96
CA ARG A 301 -13.34 -3.67 8.00
C ARG A 301 -14.12 -3.35 6.72
N ALA A 302 -14.75 -4.33 6.10
CA ALA A 302 -15.58 -4.12 4.92
C ALA A 302 -16.77 -3.17 5.20
N ARG A 303 -17.42 -3.31 6.36
CA ARG A 303 -18.55 -2.45 6.76
C ARG A 303 -18.13 -0.98 6.90
N TRP A 304 -17.00 -0.71 7.53
CA TRP A 304 -16.53 0.65 7.73
C TRP A 304 -16.01 1.28 6.45
N PHE A 305 -15.30 0.53 5.60
CA PHE A 305 -14.97 1.00 4.25
C PHE A 305 -16.23 1.40 3.48
N LYS A 306 -17.24 0.50 3.45
CA LYS A 306 -18.51 0.79 2.78
C LYS A 306 -19.21 2.00 3.36
N LYS A 307 -19.18 2.18 4.68
CA LYS A 307 -19.76 3.34 5.35
C LYS A 307 -19.11 4.65 4.89
N GLY A 308 -17.79 4.67 4.73
CA GLY A 308 -17.05 5.80 4.17
C GLY A 308 -17.44 6.07 2.72
N PHE A 309 -17.51 5.02 1.92
CA PHE A 309 -17.94 5.09 0.51
C PHE A 309 -19.37 5.64 0.35
N ASP A 310 -20.31 5.13 1.12
CA ASP A 310 -21.71 5.53 1.01
C ASP A 310 -21.94 6.99 1.46
N ASN A 311 -21.22 7.45 2.51
CA ASN A 311 -21.49 8.75 3.14
C ASN A 311 -20.53 9.88 2.71
N GLY A 312 -19.25 9.57 2.50
CA GLY A 312 -18.25 10.53 2.03
C GLY A 312 -17.87 11.63 3.03
N THR A 313 -18.10 11.46 4.34
CA THR A 313 -17.82 12.49 5.36
C THR A 313 -17.02 11.93 6.53
N ILE A 314 -16.11 12.75 7.09
CA ILE A 314 -15.33 12.40 8.29
C ILE A 314 -16.25 12.05 9.47
N ALA A 315 -17.36 12.78 9.64
CA ALA A 315 -18.30 12.56 10.74
C ALA A 315 -18.94 11.17 10.70
N ALA A 316 -19.19 10.60 9.51
CA ALA A 316 -19.71 9.24 9.37
C ALA A 316 -18.69 8.17 9.82
N CYS A 317 -17.40 8.52 9.86
CA CYS A 317 -16.30 7.63 10.23
C CYS A 317 -15.90 7.70 11.71
N ASP A 318 -16.75 8.23 12.59
CA ASP A 318 -16.45 8.26 14.03
C ASP A 318 -16.67 6.86 14.64
N THR A 319 -15.61 6.04 14.59
CA THR A 319 -15.59 4.71 15.21
C THR A 319 -15.54 4.77 16.75
N PHE A 320 -15.05 5.88 17.29
CA PHE A 320 -14.89 6.06 18.75
C PHE A 320 -16.22 6.42 19.43
N ALA A 321 -17.14 7.07 18.72
CA ALA A 321 -18.49 7.33 19.20
C ALA A 321 -19.47 6.18 18.86
N ALA A 322 -19.08 5.23 18.01
CA ALA A 322 -19.93 4.12 17.63
C ALA A 322 -20.20 3.18 18.82
N THR A 323 -21.46 2.80 19.01
CA THR A 323 -21.90 1.84 20.05
C THR A 323 -21.60 0.39 19.68
N SER A 324 -21.37 0.11 18.38
CA SER A 324 -20.94 -1.18 17.82
C SER A 324 -20.04 -0.95 16.62
N LEU A 325 -19.02 -1.77 16.47
CA LEU A 325 -18.07 -1.72 15.37
C LEU A 325 -18.48 -2.56 14.17
#